data_0dc48a2a22ded72be023812e6c9f270a
#
_entry.id   0dc48a2a22ded72be023812e6c9f270a
#
_cell.length_a   1.000
_cell.length_b   1.000
_cell.length_c   1.000
_cell.angle_alpha   90.00
_cell.angle_beta   90.00
_cell.angle_gamma   90.00
#
_symmetry.space_group_name_H-M   'P 1'
#
loop_
_entity.id
_entity.type
_entity.pdbx_description
1 polymer ?
#
loop_
_entity_poly.entity_id
_entity_poly.type
_entity_poly.pdbx_seq_one_letter_code
_entity_poly.pdbx_strand_id
1 'polypeptide(L)'
;MFGKLFGGSKEPKEKKILPWKNLTEVPQLDEIEKLSKGKTQVIFKHSTRCGISSMVMNQFVDAFDVDSNLDLYYLDLLNYREVSNETGYKFQVMHQSPQLLVIKNGVVVTHASHGAINEIDLTKFV
;
A
#
# COMPACT_ATOMS: atom_id res chain seq x y z
N MET A 1 -15.94 -6.83 37.47
CA MET A 1 -16.06 -7.12 36.97
C MET A 1 -15.58 -7.81 36.34
N PHE A 2 -15.53 -8.36 36.28
CA PHE A 2 -15.16 -9.05 35.62
C PHE A 2 -15.35 -8.94 34.37
N GLY A 3 -16.08 -8.57 34.09
CA GLY A 3 -16.26 -8.36 32.75
C GLY A 3 -15.09 -7.83 32.10
N LYS A 4 -14.29 -7.28 32.69
CA LYS A 4 -13.26 -6.79 32.17
C LYS A 4 -12.27 -7.71 31.96
N LEU A 5 -12.14 -8.61 32.71
CA LEU A 5 -11.23 -9.41 32.48
C LEU A 5 -11.37 -10.08 31.30
N PHE A 6 -12.40 -10.55 30.97
CA PHE A 6 -12.46 -11.08 29.73
C PHE A 6 -13.21 -10.18 28.92
N GLY A 7 -13.92 -9.33 29.47
CA GLY A 7 -14.62 -8.40 28.69
C GLY A 7 -13.69 -7.43 28.03
N GLY A 8 -12.73 -6.96 28.76
CA GLY A 8 -11.83 -5.99 28.20
C GLY A 8 -11.08 -6.52 27.02
N SER A 9 -10.70 -7.74 27.09
CA SER A 9 -10.00 -8.30 25.99
C SER A 9 -10.90 -8.45 24.78
N LYS A 10 -12.20 -8.33 24.97
CA LYS A 10 -13.09 -8.42 23.86
C LYS A 10 -13.44 -7.10 23.26
N GLU A 11 -13.01 -6.03 23.82
CA GLU A 11 -13.28 -4.76 23.22
C GLU A 11 -12.63 -4.72 21.87
N PRO A 12 -13.35 -4.31 20.83
CA PRO A 12 -12.75 -4.22 19.52
C PRO A 12 -11.67 -3.16 19.55
N LYS A 13 -10.53 -3.48 18.98
CA LYS A 13 -9.50 -2.51 18.83
C LYS A 13 -9.98 -1.49 17.82
N GLU A 14 -9.69 -0.25 18.09
CA GLU A 14 -9.91 0.76 17.10
C GLU A 14 -9.11 0.40 15.89
N LYS A 15 -9.73 0.39 14.74
CA LYS A 15 -9.02 0.11 13.52
C LYS A 15 -8.13 1.28 13.18
N LYS A 16 -6.88 0.98 12.88
CA LYS A 16 -5.93 1.97 12.42
C LYS A 16 -6.31 2.38 11.01
N ILE A 17 -6.45 3.66 10.77
CA ILE A 17 -6.83 4.18 9.47
C ILE A 17 -5.62 4.86 8.87
N LEU A 18 -5.20 4.38 7.70
CA LEU A 18 -4.08 4.97 6.99
C LEU A 18 -4.56 6.06 6.04
N PRO A 19 -3.69 7.01 5.71
CA PRO A 19 -4.07 8.11 4.82
C PRO A 19 -4.03 7.67 3.35
N TRP A 20 -4.79 6.66 3.02
CA TRP A 20 -4.84 6.12 1.66
C TRP A 20 -5.43 7.13 0.69
N LYS A 21 -4.78 7.26 -0.47
CA LYS A 21 -5.35 7.93 -1.61
C LYS A 21 -5.76 6.85 -2.59
N ASN A 22 -6.97 6.91 -3.11
CA ASN A 22 -7.46 5.89 -4.03
C ASN A 22 -6.90 6.12 -5.42
N LEU A 23 -6.24 5.11 -5.96
CA LEU A 23 -5.68 5.16 -7.30
C LEU A 23 -6.68 4.47 -8.22
N THR A 24 -7.45 5.26 -8.96
CA THR A 24 -8.56 4.75 -9.75
C THR A 24 -8.52 5.16 -11.22
N GLU A 25 -7.61 6.06 -11.59
CA GLU A 25 -7.56 6.57 -12.97
C GLU A 25 -6.13 6.62 -13.47
N VAL A 26 -5.96 6.25 -14.73
CA VAL A 26 -4.63 6.22 -15.35
C VAL A 26 -3.88 7.57 -15.25
N PRO A 27 -4.54 8.72 -15.47
CA PRO A 27 -3.81 10.00 -15.35
C PRO A 27 -3.18 10.27 -14.00
N GLN A 28 -3.68 9.62 -12.93
CA GLN A 28 -3.07 9.79 -11.61
C GLN A 28 -1.63 9.27 -11.60
N LEU A 29 -1.29 8.34 -12.49
CA LEU A 29 0.06 7.79 -12.55
C LEU A 29 1.07 8.86 -12.98
N ASP A 30 0.67 9.78 -13.86
CA ASP A 30 1.55 10.89 -14.24
C ASP A 30 1.74 11.85 -13.08
N GLU A 31 0.70 12.07 -12.27
CA GLU A 31 0.80 12.90 -11.09
C GLU A 31 1.72 12.26 -10.06
N ILE A 32 1.61 10.95 -9.87
CA ILE A 32 2.46 10.23 -8.94
C ILE A 32 3.92 10.36 -9.37
N GLU A 33 4.18 10.24 -10.68
CA GLU A 33 5.53 10.38 -11.18
C GLU A 33 6.09 11.77 -10.86
N LYS A 34 5.29 12.82 -11.09
CA LYS A 34 5.72 14.17 -10.82
C LYS A 34 5.95 14.41 -9.33
N LEU A 35 5.02 13.97 -8.49
CA LEU A 35 5.11 14.16 -7.05
C LEU A 35 6.31 13.41 -6.47
N SER A 36 6.70 12.31 -7.10
CA SER A 36 7.81 11.49 -6.61
C SER A 36 9.15 12.21 -6.67
N LYS A 37 9.21 13.33 -7.38
CA LYS A 37 10.44 14.10 -7.44
C LYS A 37 10.69 14.90 -6.16
N GLY A 38 9.66 15.13 -5.38
CA GLY A 38 9.78 15.87 -4.13
C GLY A 38 9.37 15.09 -2.89
N LYS A 39 8.66 13.97 -3.07
CA LYS A 39 8.15 13.20 -1.96
C LYS A 39 7.97 11.76 -2.39
N THR A 40 8.37 10.82 -1.57
CA THR A 40 8.24 9.40 -1.88
C THR A 40 6.78 9.02 -2.09
N GLN A 41 6.51 8.25 -3.13
CA GLN A 41 5.16 7.80 -3.47
C GLN A 41 5.14 6.28 -3.36
N VAL A 42 4.12 5.74 -2.71
CA VAL A 42 4.02 4.30 -2.47
C VAL A 42 2.67 3.81 -2.99
N ILE A 43 2.67 2.79 -3.84
CA ILE A 43 1.44 2.19 -4.36
C ILE A 43 1.33 0.78 -3.82
N PHE A 44 0.17 0.47 -3.21
CA PHE A 44 -0.13 -0.88 -2.76
C PHE A 44 -1.24 -1.43 -3.66
N LYS A 45 -0.91 -2.47 -4.45
CA LYS A 45 -1.89 -3.18 -5.26
C LYS A 45 -2.50 -4.28 -4.42
N HIS A 46 -3.81 -4.26 -4.27
CA HIS A 46 -4.52 -5.19 -3.41
C HIS A 46 -5.62 -5.92 -4.19
N SER A 47 -5.75 -7.22 -3.94
CA SER A 47 -6.86 -8.00 -4.46
C SER A 47 -7.80 -8.33 -3.31
N THR A 48 -9.03 -7.79 -3.36
CA THR A 48 -10.00 -7.98 -2.30
C THR A 48 -10.51 -9.42 -2.22
N ARG A 49 -10.23 -10.24 -3.24
CA ARG A 49 -10.67 -11.62 -3.26
C ARG A 49 -9.58 -12.62 -2.90
N CYS A 50 -8.40 -12.15 -2.57
CA CYS A 50 -7.29 -13.03 -2.27
C CYS A 50 -6.97 -12.99 -0.78
N GLY A 51 -7.02 -14.15 -0.12
CA GLY A 51 -6.75 -14.22 1.31
C GLY A 51 -5.33 -13.83 1.66
N ILE A 52 -4.37 -14.17 0.81
CA ILE A 52 -2.97 -13.78 1.04
C ILE A 52 -2.84 -12.27 0.95
N SER A 53 -3.51 -11.65 -0.02
CA SER A 53 -3.47 -10.20 -0.17
C SER A 53 -4.05 -9.50 1.05
N SER A 54 -5.16 -10.03 1.59
CA SER A 54 -5.79 -9.46 2.77
C SER A 54 -4.90 -9.60 4.00
N MET A 55 -4.24 -10.74 4.17
CA MET A 55 -3.34 -10.94 5.30
C MET A 55 -2.16 -9.98 5.23
N VAL A 56 -1.55 -9.84 4.05
CA VAL A 56 -0.41 -8.96 3.86
C VAL A 56 -0.83 -7.51 4.09
N MET A 57 -2.02 -7.12 3.60
CA MET A 57 -2.54 -5.78 3.80
C MET A 57 -2.74 -5.48 5.29
N ASN A 58 -3.32 -6.42 6.04
CA ASN A 58 -3.53 -6.21 7.46
C ASN A 58 -2.22 -6.03 8.20
N GLN A 59 -1.21 -6.82 7.85
CA GLN A 59 0.11 -6.68 8.47
C GLN A 59 0.74 -5.34 8.10
N PHE A 60 0.58 -4.91 6.86
CA PHE A 60 1.12 -3.64 6.40
C PHE A 60 0.48 -2.48 7.16
N VAL A 61 -0.84 -2.52 7.32
CA VAL A 61 -1.56 -1.47 8.03
C VAL A 61 -1.09 -1.38 9.48
N ASP A 62 -0.94 -2.53 10.14
CA ASP A 62 -0.53 -2.54 11.53
C ASP A 62 0.88 -1.96 11.73
N ALA A 63 1.77 -2.19 10.78
CA ALA A 63 3.16 -1.77 10.91
C ALA A 63 3.44 -0.38 10.37
N PHE A 64 2.53 0.17 9.58
CA PHE A 64 2.79 1.45 8.91
C PHE A 64 2.82 2.61 9.89
N ASP A 65 3.84 3.47 9.76
CA ASP A 65 3.95 4.68 10.57
C ASP A 65 3.21 5.80 9.84
N VAL A 66 2.08 6.23 10.40
CA VAL A 66 1.23 7.24 9.76
C VAL A 66 1.90 8.61 9.65
N ASP A 67 2.99 8.81 10.38
CA ASP A 67 3.72 10.08 10.31
C ASP A 67 4.84 10.05 9.26
N SER A 68 4.96 8.95 8.51
CA SER A 68 5.97 8.84 7.46
C SER A 68 5.77 9.91 6.38
N ASN A 69 6.86 10.48 5.91
CA ASN A 69 6.81 11.53 4.89
C ASN A 69 6.73 10.89 3.50
N LEU A 70 5.58 10.33 3.18
CA LEU A 70 5.32 9.73 1.88
C LEU A 70 3.82 9.80 1.59
N ASP A 71 3.46 9.65 0.32
CA ASP A 71 2.07 9.51 -0.09
C ASP A 71 1.79 8.04 -0.32
N LEU A 72 0.62 7.59 0.13
CA LEU A 72 0.26 6.18 0.11
C LEU A 72 -0.99 5.99 -0.74
N TYR A 73 -0.90 5.13 -1.76
CA TYR A 73 -2.00 4.89 -2.69
C TYR A 73 -2.52 3.47 -2.60
N TYR A 74 -3.84 3.35 -2.59
CA TYR A 74 -4.52 2.07 -2.58
C TYR A 74 -5.05 1.80 -3.99
N LEU A 75 -4.62 0.69 -4.59
CA LEU A 75 -5.08 0.29 -5.91
C LEU A 75 -5.80 -1.04 -5.80
N ASP A 76 -7.14 -0.99 -5.95
CA ASP A 76 -7.96 -2.19 -6.01
C ASP A 76 -7.84 -2.74 -7.43
N LEU A 77 -6.96 -3.70 -7.62
CA LEU A 77 -6.61 -4.15 -8.95
C LEU A 77 -7.73 -4.89 -9.67
N LEU A 78 -8.68 -5.44 -8.93
CA LEU A 78 -9.79 -6.15 -9.56
C LEU A 78 -10.78 -5.19 -10.20
N ASN A 79 -11.08 -4.08 -9.51
CA ASN A 79 -12.00 -3.09 -10.04
C ASN A 79 -11.34 -2.08 -10.97
N TYR A 80 -10.02 -1.94 -10.89
CA TYR A 80 -9.28 -0.96 -11.69
C TYR A 80 -8.14 -1.63 -12.44
N ARG A 81 -8.49 -2.67 -13.21
CA ARG A 81 -7.51 -3.51 -13.89
C ARG A 81 -6.64 -2.72 -14.88
N GLU A 82 -7.26 -1.78 -15.57
CA GLU A 82 -6.51 -0.98 -16.53
C GLU A 82 -5.44 -0.14 -15.83
N VAL A 83 -5.80 0.44 -14.69
CA VAL A 83 -4.84 1.23 -13.91
C VAL A 83 -3.70 0.34 -13.41
N SER A 84 -4.04 -0.88 -12.99
CA SER A 84 -3.03 -1.83 -12.52
C SER A 84 -2.07 -2.19 -13.64
N ASN A 85 -2.59 -2.44 -14.85
CA ASN A 85 -1.74 -2.78 -15.99
C ASN A 85 -0.84 -1.60 -16.38
N GLU A 86 -1.41 -0.39 -16.41
CA GLU A 86 -0.63 0.80 -16.77
C GLU A 86 0.43 1.12 -15.73
N THR A 87 0.18 0.80 -14.46
CA THR A 87 1.18 0.97 -13.41
C THR A 87 2.41 0.13 -13.75
N GLY A 88 2.20 -1.11 -14.16
CA GLY A 88 3.31 -1.99 -14.53
C GLY A 88 4.06 -1.50 -15.75
N TYR A 89 3.34 -1.01 -16.77
CA TYR A 89 3.98 -0.51 -17.98
C TYR A 89 4.76 0.78 -17.71
N LYS A 90 4.13 1.71 -16.98
CA LYS A 90 4.75 2.99 -16.75
C LYS A 90 6.00 2.88 -15.89
N PHE A 91 5.95 2.11 -14.83
CA PHE A 91 7.04 2.02 -13.88
C PHE A 91 7.95 0.81 -14.09
N GLN A 92 7.69 0.05 -15.16
CA GLN A 92 8.54 -1.07 -15.56
C GLN A 92 8.67 -2.13 -14.47
N VAL A 93 7.56 -2.51 -13.88
CA VAL A 93 7.52 -3.57 -12.87
C VAL A 93 6.47 -4.60 -13.27
N MET A 94 6.89 -5.87 -13.37
CA MET A 94 5.99 -6.94 -13.74
C MET A 94 4.90 -7.06 -12.69
N HIS A 95 3.67 -7.23 -13.14
CA HIS A 95 2.52 -7.33 -12.25
C HIS A 95 2.62 -8.52 -11.31
N GLN A 96 2.35 -8.27 -10.05
CA GLN A 96 2.19 -9.30 -9.02
C GLN A 96 1.06 -8.83 -8.11
N SER A 97 0.50 -9.71 -7.29
CA SER A 97 -0.58 -9.34 -6.38
C SER A 97 -0.53 -10.21 -5.12
N PRO A 98 -0.48 -9.60 -3.94
CA PRO A 98 -0.36 -8.17 -3.67
C PRO A 98 1.04 -7.67 -4.03
N GLN A 99 1.13 -6.39 -4.31
CA GLN A 99 2.43 -5.81 -4.70
C GLN A 99 2.54 -4.39 -4.17
N LEU A 100 3.73 -4.04 -3.68
CA LEU A 100 4.05 -2.70 -3.24
C LEU A 100 5.13 -2.12 -4.14
N LEU A 101 4.92 -0.88 -4.60
CA LEU A 101 5.92 -0.16 -5.38
C LEU A 101 6.29 1.12 -4.64
N VAL A 102 7.58 1.40 -4.51
CA VAL A 102 8.08 2.63 -3.90
C VAL A 102 8.73 3.45 -5.00
N ILE A 103 8.24 4.67 -5.21
CA ILE A 103 8.60 5.51 -6.34
C ILE A 103 9.27 6.79 -5.84
N LYS A 104 10.47 7.07 -6.35
CA LYS A 104 11.20 8.29 -6.04
C LYS A 104 11.86 8.78 -7.32
N ASN A 105 11.83 10.08 -7.52
CA ASN A 105 12.47 10.70 -8.69
C ASN A 105 12.03 10.08 -10.02
N GLY A 106 10.75 9.73 -10.08
CA GLY A 106 10.13 9.25 -11.31
C GLY A 106 10.31 7.77 -11.60
N VAL A 107 11.01 7.02 -10.74
CA VAL A 107 11.28 5.61 -10.97
C VAL A 107 10.97 4.78 -9.73
N VAL A 108 10.73 3.49 -9.93
CA VAL A 108 10.55 2.57 -8.82
C VAL A 108 11.93 2.25 -8.26
N VAL A 109 12.13 2.59 -7.00
CA VAL A 109 13.41 2.35 -6.31
C VAL A 109 13.41 1.02 -5.58
N THR A 110 12.23 0.52 -5.22
CA THR A 110 12.10 -0.84 -4.70
C THR A 110 10.66 -1.30 -4.88
N HIS A 111 10.47 -2.60 -4.96
CA HIS A 111 9.14 -3.18 -4.99
C HIS A 111 9.21 -4.58 -4.38
N ALA A 112 8.06 -5.07 -3.95
CA ALA A 112 7.98 -6.42 -3.42
C ALA A 112 6.57 -6.95 -3.61
N SER A 113 6.41 -8.27 -3.52
CA SER A 113 5.12 -8.91 -3.62
C SER A 113 4.95 -9.93 -2.52
N HIS A 114 3.70 -10.23 -2.20
CA HIS A 114 3.32 -11.22 -1.19
C HIS A 114 3.94 -10.86 0.17
N GLY A 115 4.43 -11.83 0.91
CA GLY A 115 4.98 -11.59 2.24
C GLY A 115 6.19 -10.66 2.27
N ALA A 116 6.93 -10.57 1.18
CA ALA A 116 8.11 -9.71 1.12
C ALA A 116 7.75 -8.21 1.23
N ILE A 117 6.48 -7.86 1.00
CA ILE A 117 6.04 -6.48 1.15
C ILE A 117 6.36 -5.97 2.56
N ASN A 118 6.12 -6.79 3.56
CA ASN A 118 6.30 -6.38 4.95
C ASN A 118 7.75 -6.48 5.43
N GLU A 119 8.67 -6.86 4.52
CA GLU A 119 10.10 -6.83 4.80
C GLU A 119 10.73 -5.53 4.33
N ILE A 120 10.00 -4.70 3.59
CA ILE A 120 10.53 -3.42 3.15
C ILE A 120 10.50 -2.44 4.31
N ASP A 121 11.64 -1.82 4.59
CA ASP A 121 11.72 -0.76 5.59
C ASP A 121 11.51 0.57 4.87
N LEU A 122 10.29 1.09 4.94
CA LEU A 122 9.95 2.34 4.24
C LEU A 122 10.72 3.54 4.76
N THR A 123 11.23 3.49 5.99
CA THR A 123 12.00 4.61 6.52
C THR A 123 13.28 4.86 5.74
N LYS A 124 13.73 3.87 5.00
CA LYS A 124 14.95 4.04 4.19
C LYS A 124 14.69 4.78 2.88
N PHE A 125 13.44 5.03 2.56
CA PHE A 125 13.09 5.63 1.29
C PHE A 125 12.42 7.00 1.41
N VAL A 126 12.24 7.49 2.62
CA VAL A 126 11.63 8.81 2.84
C VAL A 126 12.66 9.88 3.18
#